data_8e6dfa21d57ae20967941202dde84179
#
_entry.id   8e6dfa21d57ae20967941202dde84179
#
_cell.length_a   1.000
_cell.length_b   1.000
_cell.length_c   1.000
_cell.angle_alpha   90.00
_cell.angle_beta   90.00
_cell.angle_gamma   90.00
#
_symmetry.space_group_name_H-M   'P 1'
#
loop_
_entity.id
_entity.type
_entity.pdbx_description
1 polymer ?
#
loop_
_entity_poly.entity_id
_entity_poly.type
_entity_poly.pdbx_seq_one_letter_code
_entity_poly.pdbx_strand_id
1 'polypeptide(L)'
;MKTKMKTIHIKLIAIIGFAFFTLQTNAQIDRSKMPTPGPEPEINLEKPTEFKLKNGITVLVVENNKLPRVSYQLSIDNKPYVEGDKAGVASLLSSMLGNGTTSISKEDFNEEVDFLGANINFGSSGGFGSGLVKYSDRIVELMADATMNPLLTEEEFNKEKDKLIESLKADEKSVDAASSRV
;
A
#
# COMPACT_ATOMS: atom_id res chain seq x y z
N MET A 1 -22.22 76.35 1.24
CA MET A 1 -22.66 75.27 2.15
C MET A 1 -22.37 73.86 1.58
N LYS A 2 -22.51 73.59 0.29
CA LYS A 2 -22.31 72.26 -0.37
C LYS A 2 -20.86 71.72 -0.28
N THR A 3 -19.83 72.61 -0.28
CA THR A 3 -18.43 72.19 -0.27
C THR A 3 -17.98 71.69 1.10
N LYS A 4 -18.43 72.30 2.19
CA LYS A 4 -18.11 71.82 3.58
C LYS A 4 -18.69 70.42 3.88
N MET A 5 -19.90 70.15 3.34
CA MET A 5 -20.53 68.83 3.54
C MET A 5 -19.78 67.70 2.81
N LYS A 6 -19.29 67.90 1.59
CA LYS A 6 -18.49 66.95 0.86
C LYS A 6 -17.20 66.59 1.62
N THR A 7 -16.53 67.60 2.22
CA THR A 7 -15.26 67.37 2.98
C THR A 7 -15.50 66.60 4.28
N ILE A 8 -16.67 66.76 4.90
CA ILE A 8 -17.05 66.01 6.11
C ILE A 8 -17.28 64.51 5.77
N HIS A 9 -17.99 64.23 4.68
CA HIS A 9 -18.23 62.86 4.26
C HIS A 9 -16.95 62.15 3.85
N ILE A 10 -16.00 62.81 3.19
CA ILE A 10 -14.70 62.23 2.83
C ILE A 10 -13.88 61.89 4.06
N LYS A 11 -13.85 62.78 5.08
CA LYS A 11 -13.19 62.50 6.34
C LYS A 11 -13.82 61.34 7.12
N LEU A 12 -15.15 61.26 7.11
CA LEU A 12 -15.87 60.15 7.76
C LEU A 12 -15.59 58.81 7.09
N ILE A 13 -15.56 58.76 5.79
CA ILE A 13 -15.19 57.54 5.01
C ILE A 13 -13.74 57.14 5.28
N ALA A 14 -12.83 58.10 5.34
CA ALA A 14 -11.42 57.83 5.68
C ALA A 14 -11.24 57.27 7.07
N ILE A 15 -11.99 57.79 8.08
CA ILE A 15 -11.95 57.28 9.47
C ILE A 15 -12.54 55.85 9.53
N ILE A 16 -13.64 55.57 8.85
CA ILE A 16 -14.26 54.25 8.79
C ILE A 16 -13.31 53.25 8.10
N GLY A 17 -12.68 53.62 6.97
CA GLY A 17 -11.68 52.81 6.27
C GLY A 17 -10.46 52.51 7.15
N PHE A 18 -9.98 53.50 7.91
CA PHE A 18 -8.85 53.29 8.83
C PHE A 18 -9.22 52.35 9.99
N ALA A 19 -10.44 52.50 10.54
CA ALA A 19 -10.94 51.62 11.61
C ALA A 19 -11.09 50.17 11.14
N PHE A 20 -11.48 49.93 9.87
CA PHE A 20 -11.56 48.58 9.28
C PHE A 20 -10.17 47.96 9.09
N PHE A 21 -9.15 48.74 8.80
CA PHE A 21 -7.78 48.25 8.61
C PHE A 21 -7.12 47.80 9.92
N THR A 22 -7.50 48.40 11.07
CA THR A 22 -6.94 48.04 12.38
C THR A 22 -7.55 46.77 13.00
N LEU A 23 -8.68 46.26 12.45
CA LEU A 23 -9.33 45.03 12.94
C LEU A 23 -8.66 43.74 12.47
N GLN A 24 -7.72 43.82 11.51
CA GLN A 24 -7.06 42.65 10.92
C GLN A 24 -5.80 42.16 11.67
N THR A 25 -5.36 42.84 12.72
CA THR A 25 -4.05 42.54 13.31
C THR A 25 -4.03 41.45 14.37
N ASN A 26 -5.17 40.84 14.70
CA ASN A 26 -5.24 39.78 15.73
C ASN A 26 -5.28 38.34 15.19
N ALA A 27 -5.08 38.14 13.87
CA ALA A 27 -5.14 36.82 13.26
C ALA A 27 -3.76 36.14 13.18
N GLN A 28 -2.71 36.71 13.73
CA GLN A 28 -1.39 36.11 13.70
C GLN A 28 -1.27 35.12 14.86
N ILE A 29 -1.29 33.83 14.50
CA ILE A 29 -1.02 32.74 15.45
C ILE A 29 0.37 33.00 16.06
N ASP A 30 0.45 33.14 17.36
CA ASP A 30 1.71 33.27 18.09
C ASP A 30 2.49 31.96 18.00
N ARG A 31 3.39 31.88 17.03
CA ARG A 31 4.23 30.71 16.78
C ARG A 31 5.35 30.53 17.82
N SER A 32 5.52 31.46 18.73
CA SER A 32 6.47 31.33 19.85
C SER A 32 5.95 30.38 20.94
N LYS A 33 4.65 30.12 20.96
CA LYS A 33 4.02 29.17 21.88
C LYS A 33 3.81 27.85 21.18
N MET A 34 4.49 26.81 21.66
CA MET A 34 4.28 25.44 21.20
C MET A 34 2.83 25.02 21.53
N PRO A 35 2.08 24.43 20.60
CA PRO A 35 0.76 23.89 20.90
C PRO A 35 0.87 22.89 22.06
N THR A 36 -0.03 22.98 23.04
CA THR A 36 -0.13 21.93 24.05
C THR A 36 -0.53 20.63 23.37
N PRO A 37 0.19 19.52 23.63
CA PRO A 37 -0.21 18.21 23.10
C PRO A 37 -1.66 17.91 23.49
N GLY A 38 -2.43 17.39 22.55
CA GLY A 38 -3.75 16.82 22.84
C GLY A 38 -3.63 15.61 23.77
N PRO A 39 -4.75 15.11 24.32
CA PRO A 39 -4.74 13.85 25.04
C PRO A 39 -4.17 12.74 24.17
N GLU A 40 -3.44 11.81 24.76
CA GLU A 40 -2.92 10.66 24.06
C GLU A 40 -4.08 9.89 23.38
N PRO A 41 -3.93 9.47 22.11
CA PRO A 41 -4.96 8.72 21.43
C PRO A 41 -5.16 7.36 22.13
N GLU A 42 -6.38 7.05 22.51
CA GLU A 42 -6.73 5.72 22.99
C GLU A 42 -6.71 4.74 21.78
N ILE A 43 -5.76 3.80 21.85
CA ILE A 43 -5.65 2.73 20.83
C ILE A 43 -6.60 1.61 21.25
N ASN A 44 -7.75 1.54 20.60
CA ASN A 44 -8.73 0.47 20.81
C ASN A 44 -8.58 -0.54 19.65
N LEU A 45 -7.81 -1.61 19.90
CA LEU A 45 -7.62 -2.68 18.92
C LEU A 45 -8.75 -3.71 19.09
N GLU A 46 -9.59 -3.82 18.08
CA GLU A 46 -10.57 -4.91 18.02
C GLU A 46 -9.86 -6.25 17.84
N LYS A 47 -10.33 -7.27 18.57
CA LYS A 47 -9.79 -8.62 18.41
C LYS A 47 -10.29 -9.21 17.09
N PRO A 48 -9.39 -9.80 16.28
CA PRO A 48 -9.82 -10.49 15.07
C PRO A 48 -10.75 -11.68 15.43
N THR A 49 -11.70 -11.95 14.54
CA THR A 49 -12.47 -13.20 14.58
C THR A 49 -11.59 -14.33 14.06
N GLU A 50 -11.38 -15.38 14.84
CA GLU A 50 -10.55 -16.52 14.48
C GLU A 50 -11.39 -17.78 14.31
N PHE A 51 -11.14 -18.54 13.24
CA PHE A 51 -11.71 -19.87 13.01
C PHE A 51 -10.78 -20.73 12.13
N LYS A 52 -11.02 -22.06 12.13
CA LYS A 52 -10.29 -23.00 11.28
C LYS A 52 -11.19 -23.57 10.20
N LEU A 53 -10.64 -23.65 9.00
CA LEU A 53 -11.24 -24.36 7.89
C LEU A 53 -11.05 -25.87 8.03
N LYS A 54 -11.85 -26.67 7.31
CA LYS A 54 -11.76 -28.14 7.32
C LYS A 54 -10.40 -28.67 6.88
N ASN A 55 -9.69 -27.93 6.05
CA ASN A 55 -8.33 -28.25 5.57
C ASN A 55 -7.22 -27.85 6.56
N GLY A 56 -7.57 -27.30 7.72
CA GLY A 56 -6.64 -26.93 8.78
C GLY A 56 -6.12 -25.50 8.73
N ILE A 57 -6.47 -24.71 7.70
CA ILE A 57 -6.09 -23.29 7.62
C ILE A 57 -6.77 -22.52 8.74
N THR A 58 -5.98 -21.75 9.51
CA THR A 58 -6.49 -20.79 10.48
C THR A 58 -6.79 -19.48 9.75
N VAL A 59 -7.99 -18.95 9.93
CA VAL A 59 -8.43 -17.69 9.33
C VAL A 59 -8.62 -16.65 10.42
N LEU A 60 -8.03 -15.49 10.22
CA LEU A 60 -8.21 -14.31 11.08
C LEU A 60 -8.93 -13.24 10.26
N VAL A 61 -10.06 -12.77 10.77
CA VAL A 61 -10.87 -11.74 10.10
C VAL A 61 -10.90 -10.47 10.95
N VAL A 62 -10.52 -9.37 10.34
CA VAL A 62 -10.65 -8.03 10.91
C VAL A 62 -11.59 -7.22 10.01
N GLU A 63 -12.72 -6.78 10.56
CA GLU A 63 -13.71 -6.01 9.82
C GLU A 63 -13.35 -4.50 9.83
N ASN A 64 -13.38 -3.89 8.64
CA ASN A 64 -13.27 -2.45 8.51
C ASN A 64 -14.19 -1.95 7.37
N ASN A 65 -15.34 -1.43 7.76
CA ASN A 65 -16.40 -1.04 6.84
C ASN A 65 -16.31 0.41 6.33
N LYS A 66 -15.15 1.10 6.52
CA LYS A 66 -14.98 2.49 6.08
C LYS A 66 -14.88 2.62 4.57
N LEU A 67 -14.34 1.61 3.89
CA LEU A 67 -14.17 1.54 2.43
C LEU A 67 -14.62 0.17 1.92
N PRO A 68 -15.20 0.06 0.72
CA PRO A 68 -15.62 -1.19 0.11
C PRO A 68 -14.41 -1.96 -0.48
N ARG A 69 -13.40 -2.22 0.33
CA ARG A 69 -12.16 -2.92 -0.03
C ARG A 69 -11.96 -4.15 0.85
N VAL A 70 -11.30 -5.14 0.28
CA VAL A 70 -10.87 -6.35 0.97
C VAL A 70 -9.38 -6.57 0.73
N SER A 71 -8.72 -7.15 1.71
CA SER A 71 -7.32 -7.61 1.59
C SER A 71 -7.21 -9.01 2.17
N TYR A 72 -6.44 -9.85 1.51
CA TYR A 72 -6.11 -11.21 1.91
C TYR A 72 -4.60 -11.30 2.11
N GLN A 73 -4.20 -11.86 3.23
CA GLN A 73 -2.81 -12.19 3.51
C GLN A 73 -2.73 -13.69 3.79
N LEU A 74 -2.14 -14.43 2.88
CA LEU A 74 -1.78 -15.83 3.09
C LEU A 74 -0.38 -15.87 3.69
N SER A 75 -0.22 -16.61 4.80
CA SER A 75 1.10 -16.89 5.39
C SER A 75 1.26 -18.39 5.57
N ILE A 76 2.42 -18.87 5.16
CA ILE A 76 2.82 -20.27 5.34
C ILE A 76 3.98 -20.26 6.35
N ASP A 77 3.79 -20.95 7.47
CA ASP A 77 4.83 -21.08 8.51
C ASP A 77 5.89 -22.10 8.05
N ASN A 78 6.80 -21.62 7.22
CA ASN A 78 7.94 -22.40 6.75
C ASN A 78 9.11 -22.22 7.69
N LYS A 79 9.68 -23.32 8.17
CA LYS A 79 10.94 -23.25 8.91
C LYS A 79 12.06 -22.75 7.98
N PRO A 80 12.98 -21.88 8.47
CA PRO A 80 14.13 -21.48 7.69
C PRO A 80 14.90 -22.72 7.21
N TYR A 81 15.27 -22.72 5.93
CA TYR A 81 16.06 -23.78 5.32
C TYR A 81 17.24 -23.17 4.55
N VAL A 82 18.30 -23.93 4.42
CA VAL A 82 19.48 -23.52 3.65
C VAL A 82 19.31 -24.04 2.22
N GLU A 83 19.33 -23.14 1.26
CA GLU A 83 19.16 -23.47 -0.17
C GLU A 83 20.39 -24.21 -0.77
N GLY A 84 21.55 -24.07 -0.11
CA GLY A 84 22.78 -24.74 -0.52
C GLY A 84 23.24 -24.33 -1.92
N ASP A 85 23.45 -25.32 -2.78
CA ASP A 85 23.83 -25.15 -4.19
C ASP A 85 22.70 -24.63 -5.08
N LYS A 86 21.49 -24.51 -4.54
CA LYS A 86 20.29 -23.94 -5.20
C LYS A 86 19.93 -22.55 -4.67
N ALA A 87 20.94 -21.79 -4.25
CA ALA A 87 20.72 -20.45 -3.75
C ALA A 87 19.96 -19.57 -4.78
N GLY A 88 18.89 -18.90 -4.32
CA GLY A 88 18.00 -18.08 -5.15
C GLY A 88 16.71 -18.78 -5.57
N VAL A 89 16.49 -20.06 -5.23
CA VAL A 89 15.27 -20.79 -5.61
C VAL A 89 14.01 -20.14 -5.03
N ALA A 90 14.05 -19.64 -3.78
CA ALA A 90 12.93 -18.95 -3.16
C ALA A 90 12.60 -17.62 -3.88
N SER A 91 13.62 -16.88 -4.31
CA SER A 91 13.46 -15.65 -5.09
C SER A 91 12.84 -15.93 -6.46
N LEU A 92 13.34 -16.96 -7.16
CA LEU A 92 12.82 -17.36 -8.46
C LEU A 92 11.38 -17.86 -8.35
N LEU A 93 11.06 -18.68 -7.33
CA LEU A 93 9.69 -19.12 -7.09
C LEU A 93 8.76 -17.91 -6.89
N SER A 94 9.16 -16.94 -6.06
CA SER A 94 8.38 -15.73 -5.82
C SER A 94 8.14 -14.92 -7.09
N SER A 95 9.13 -14.83 -7.99
CA SER A 95 9.01 -14.11 -9.26
C SER A 95 8.15 -14.85 -10.30
N MET A 96 8.06 -16.17 -10.21
CA MET A 96 7.30 -16.98 -11.15
C MET A 96 5.85 -17.19 -10.75
N LEU A 97 5.55 -17.16 -9.42
CA LEU A 97 4.17 -17.22 -8.94
C LEU A 97 3.39 -15.98 -9.39
N GLY A 98 2.17 -16.17 -9.89
CA GLY A 98 1.34 -15.08 -10.42
C GLY A 98 1.65 -14.70 -11.88
N ASN A 99 2.55 -15.42 -12.55
CA ASN A 99 2.81 -15.28 -13.99
C ASN A 99 1.88 -16.18 -14.84
N GLY A 100 0.60 -16.24 -14.50
CA GLY A 100 -0.37 -17.14 -15.11
C GLY A 100 -0.50 -18.47 -14.37
N THR A 101 -1.44 -19.27 -14.82
CA THR A 101 -1.76 -20.60 -14.29
C THR A 101 -1.77 -21.63 -15.41
N THR A 102 -1.96 -22.90 -15.09
CA THR A 102 -2.10 -23.94 -16.13
C THR A 102 -3.35 -23.77 -17.00
N SER A 103 -4.31 -22.94 -16.56
CA SER A 103 -5.57 -22.65 -17.25
C SER A 103 -5.69 -21.22 -17.79
N ILE A 104 -4.87 -20.29 -17.32
CA ILE A 104 -4.91 -18.87 -17.67
C ILE A 104 -3.50 -18.43 -18.08
N SER A 105 -3.36 -17.86 -19.28
CA SER A 105 -2.06 -17.34 -19.74
C SER A 105 -1.59 -16.19 -18.86
N LYS A 106 -0.29 -15.85 -18.92
CA LYS A 106 0.26 -14.72 -18.18
C LYS A 106 -0.41 -13.40 -18.56
N GLU A 107 -0.63 -13.21 -19.85
CA GLU A 107 -1.27 -12.02 -20.40
C GLU A 107 -2.70 -11.90 -19.89
N ASP A 108 -3.50 -12.95 -20.02
CA ASP A 108 -4.90 -12.97 -19.57
C ASP A 108 -5.01 -12.81 -18.05
N PHE A 109 -4.08 -13.41 -17.28
CA PHE A 109 -4.05 -13.27 -15.82
C PHE A 109 -3.80 -11.81 -15.41
N ASN A 110 -2.82 -11.14 -16.03
CA ASN A 110 -2.51 -9.76 -15.75
C ASN A 110 -3.65 -8.83 -16.20
N GLU A 111 -4.22 -9.05 -17.38
CA GLU A 111 -5.35 -8.26 -17.89
C GLU A 111 -6.56 -8.38 -16.95
N GLU A 112 -6.83 -9.58 -16.44
CA GLU A 112 -7.93 -9.79 -15.49
C GLU A 112 -7.65 -9.09 -14.15
N VAL A 113 -6.45 -9.20 -13.59
CA VAL A 113 -6.06 -8.50 -12.35
C VAL A 113 -6.22 -6.99 -12.49
N ASP A 114 -5.78 -6.43 -13.63
CA ASP A 114 -5.92 -5.01 -13.94
C ASP A 114 -7.39 -4.60 -14.10
N PHE A 115 -8.19 -5.40 -14.79
CA PHE A 115 -9.63 -5.16 -14.94
C PHE A 115 -10.38 -5.13 -13.60
N LEU A 116 -10.00 -6.01 -12.67
CA LEU A 116 -10.57 -6.05 -11.32
C LEU A 116 -10.09 -4.87 -10.45
N GLY A 117 -9.07 -4.13 -10.88
CA GLY A 117 -8.37 -3.15 -10.05
C GLY A 117 -7.79 -3.79 -8.79
N ALA A 118 -7.37 -5.04 -8.94
CA ALA A 118 -6.81 -5.83 -7.86
C ALA A 118 -5.28 -5.69 -7.81
N ASN A 119 -4.71 -6.05 -6.66
CA ASN A 119 -3.28 -6.24 -6.51
C ASN A 119 -3.07 -7.64 -5.94
N ILE A 120 -2.35 -8.49 -6.67
CA ILE A 120 -2.04 -9.87 -6.27
C ILE A 120 -0.53 -10.05 -6.37
N ASN A 121 0.09 -10.47 -5.26
CA ASN A 121 1.52 -10.71 -5.18
C ASN A 121 1.80 -12.00 -4.42
N PHE A 122 2.90 -12.66 -4.77
CA PHE A 122 3.32 -13.89 -4.11
C PHE A 122 4.76 -13.78 -3.63
N GLY A 123 5.05 -14.50 -2.56
CA GLY A 123 6.37 -14.74 -2.04
C GLY A 123 6.56 -16.22 -1.73
N SER A 124 7.77 -16.64 -1.42
CA SER A 124 8.09 -18.03 -1.10
C SER A 124 7.38 -18.58 0.17
N SER A 125 6.84 -17.69 1.01
CA SER A 125 6.16 -18.03 2.26
C SER A 125 4.71 -17.57 2.33
N GLY A 126 4.10 -17.21 1.20
CA GLY A 126 2.70 -16.80 1.16
C GLY A 126 2.36 -15.88 0.02
N GLY A 127 1.24 -15.17 0.15
CA GLY A 127 0.75 -14.26 -0.86
C GLY A 127 -0.15 -13.17 -0.29
N PHE A 128 -0.33 -12.13 -1.07
CA PHE A 128 -1.19 -11.00 -0.76
C PHE A 128 -2.15 -10.74 -1.92
N GLY A 129 -3.40 -10.46 -1.61
CA GLY A 129 -4.40 -10.02 -2.58
C GLY A 129 -5.24 -8.90 -2.02
N SER A 130 -5.55 -7.89 -2.82
CA SER A 130 -6.47 -6.84 -2.41
C SER A 130 -7.25 -6.28 -3.59
N GLY A 131 -8.43 -5.73 -3.31
CA GLY A 131 -9.27 -5.10 -4.31
C GLY A 131 -10.61 -4.64 -3.75
N LEU A 132 -11.58 -4.45 -4.63
CA LEU A 132 -12.94 -4.11 -4.23
C LEU A 132 -13.69 -5.35 -3.71
N VAL A 133 -14.50 -5.19 -2.66
CA VAL A 133 -15.31 -6.28 -2.06
C VAL A 133 -16.16 -7.01 -3.10
N LYS A 134 -16.72 -6.31 -4.08
CA LYS A 134 -17.52 -6.92 -5.14
C LYS A 134 -16.78 -7.96 -6.00
N TYR A 135 -15.44 -7.92 -5.99
CA TYR A 135 -14.58 -8.85 -6.73
C TYR A 135 -13.83 -9.83 -5.79
N SER A 136 -14.19 -9.85 -4.51
CA SER A 136 -13.59 -10.65 -3.46
C SER A 136 -13.39 -12.11 -3.86
N ASP A 137 -14.44 -12.76 -4.32
CA ASP A 137 -14.42 -14.19 -4.67
C ASP A 137 -13.43 -14.45 -5.81
N ARG A 138 -13.47 -13.60 -6.85
CA ARG A 138 -12.59 -13.77 -7.99
C ARG A 138 -11.12 -13.52 -7.64
N ILE A 139 -10.83 -12.57 -6.78
CA ILE A 139 -9.46 -12.32 -6.29
C ILE A 139 -8.92 -13.55 -5.54
N VAL A 140 -9.72 -14.17 -4.69
CA VAL A 140 -9.34 -15.40 -3.98
C VAL A 140 -9.15 -16.57 -4.92
N GLU A 141 -10.02 -16.74 -5.92
CA GLU A 141 -9.87 -17.77 -6.95
C GLU A 141 -8.56 -17.63 -7.73
N LEU A 142 -8.23 -16.41 -8.20
CA LEU A 142 -6.97 -16.13 -8.90
C LEU A 142 -5.76 -16.39 -8.00
N MET A 143 -5.81 -16.00 -6.73
CA MET A 143 -4.74 -16.31 -5.77
C MET A 143 -4.57 -17.82 -5.58
N ALA A 144 -5.68 -18.53 -5.41
CA ALA A 144 -5.65 -19.99 -5.23
C ALA A 144 -5.12 -20.70 -6.49
N ASP A 145 -5.61 -20.33 -7.67
CA ASP A 145 -5.18 -20.96 -8.93
C ASP A 145 -3.70 -20.70 -9.20
N ALA A 146 -3.24 -19.46 -9.01
CA ALA A 146 -1.84 -19.11 -9.21
C ALA A 146 -0.87 -19.82 -8.24
N THR A 147 -1.35 -20.21 -7.05
CA THR A 147 -0.52 -20.92 -6.07
C THR A 147 -0.60 -22.44 -6.20
N MET A 148 -1.75 -22.98 -6.57
CA MET A 148 -1.98 -24.42 -6.67
C MET A 148 -1.67 -24.99 -8.06
N ASN A 149 -1.84 -24.18 -9.10
CA ASN A 149 -1.65 -24.56 -10.51
C ASN A 149 -0.80 -23.52 -11.26
N PRO A 150 0.37 -23.13 -10.74
CA PRO A 150 1.18 -22.09 -11.37
C PRO A 150 1.69 -22.52 -12.74
N LEU A 151 1.80 -21.56 -13.67
CA LEU A 151 2.42 -21.77 -14.98
C LEU A 151 3.95 -21.66 -14.85
N LEU A 152 4.61 -22.78 -14.55
CA LEU A 152 6.07 -22.85 -14.41
C LEU A 152 6.69 -23.37 -15.72
N THR A 153 7.00 -22.47 -16.66
CA THR A 153 7.67 -22.83 -17.91
C THR A 153 9.18 -22.61 -17.83
N GLU A 154 9.94 -23.39 -18.61
CA GLU A 154 11.40 -23.22 -18.70
C GLU A 154 11.78 -21.84 -19.27
N GLU A 155 11.00 -21.32 -20.20
CA GLU A 155 11.21 -19.99 -20.78
C GLU A 155 11.13 -18.89 -19.71
N GLU A 156 10.04 -18.83 -18.93
CA GLU A 156 9.88 -17.84 -17.85
C GLU A 156 10.93 -18.05 -16.74
N PHE A 157 11.27 -19.29 -16.42
CA PHE A 157 12.33 -19.60 -15.47
C PHE A 157 13.68 -18.99 -15.90
N ASN A 158 14.09 -19.21 -17.15
CA ASN A 158 15.34 -18.68 -17.67
C ASN A 158 15.32 -17.15 -17.68
N LYS A 159 14.21 -16.53 -18.06
CA LYS A 159 14.03 -15.08 -18.07
C LYS A 159 14.14 -14.47 -16.65
N GLU A 160 13.45 -15.06 -15.66
CA GLU A 160 13.51 -14.57 -14.28
C GLU A 160 14.88 -14.84 -13.64
N LYS A 161 15.54 -15.96 -13.99
CA LYS A 161 16.90 -16.25 -13.59
C LYS A 161 17.90 -15.22 -14.12
N ASP A 162 17.80 -14.85 -15.40
CA ASP A 162 18.68 -13.85 -15.99
C ASP A 162 18.48 -12.49 -15.34
N LYS A 163 17.25 -12.07 -15.08
CA LYS A 163 16.94 -10.84 -14.34
C LYS A 163 17.53 -10.86 -12.92
N LEU A 164 17.41 -11.99 -12.23
CA LEU A 164 17.96 -12.14 -10.88
C LEU A 164 19.48 -12.00 -10.90
N ILE A 165 20.16 -12.64 -11.86
CA ILE A 165 21.62 -12.54 -12.05
C ILE A 165 22.03 -11.09 -12.34
N GLU A 166 21.30 -10.37 -13.20
CA GLU A 166 21.58 -8.98 -13.53
C GLU A 166 21.37 -8.08 -12.29
N SER A 167 20.33 -8.28 -11.53
CA SER A 167 20.09 -7.56 -10.26
C SER A 167 21.24 -7.78 -9.28
N LEU A 168 21.66 -9.01 -9.06
CA LEU A 168 22.77 -9.33 -8.16
C LEU A 168 24.09 -8.68 -8.62
N LYS A 169 24.38 -8.63 -9.92
CA LYS A 169 25.55 -7.94 -10.47
C LYS A 169 25.49 -6.41 -10.28
N ALA A 170 24.28 -5.84 -10.35
CA ALA A 170 24.08 -4.42 -10.05
C ALA A 170 24.30 -4.12 -8.55
N ASP A 171 23.82 -5.00 -7.68
CA ASP A 171 23.96 -4.89 -6.23
C ASP A 171 25.41 -5.04 -5.76
N GLU A 172 26.27 -5.79 -6.47
CA GLU A 172 27.70 -5.85 -6.18
C GLU A 172 28.40 -4.47 -6.26
N LYS A 173 27.86 -3.58 -7.08
CA LYS A 173 28.39 -2.22 -7.28
C LYS A 173 27.72 -1.17 -6.39
N SER A 174 26.72 -1.56 -5.59
CA SER A 174 25.98 -0.68 -4.71
C SER A 174 26.60 -0.65 -3.31
N VAL A 175 26.93 0.55 -2.83
CA VAL A 175 27.45 0.77 -1.48
C VAL A 175 26.38 0.39 -0.43
N ASP A 176 25.10 0.68 -0.72
CA ASP A 176 23.98 0.40 0.18
C ASP A 176 23.77 -1.12 0.32
N ALA A 177 23.84 -1.86 -0.80
CA ALA A 177 23.76 -3.32 -0.77
C ALA A 177 24.96 -3.96 -0.05
N ALA A 178 26.16 -3.40 -0.18
CA ALA A 178 27.33 -3.85 0.56
C ALA A 178 27.17 -3.63 2.07
N SER A 179 26.62 -2.47 2.49
CA SER A 179 26.41 -2.17 3.91
C SER A 179 25.33 -3.02 4.57
N SER A 180 24.37 -3.52 3.83
CA SER A 180 23.29 -4.38 4.35
C SER A 180 23.69 -5.85 4.52
N ARG A 181 24.87 -6.25 4.02
CA ARG A 181 25.41 -7.63 4.15
C ARG A 181 26.30 -7.83 5.40
N VAL A 182 26.58 -6.76 6.14
CA VAL A 182 27.35 -6.75 7.38
C VAL A 182 26.40 -6.80 8.57
#